data_a3fd51c2a3a3368ae91b9f1a9705c13d
#
_entry.id   a3fd51c2a3a3368ae91b9f1a9705c13d
#
_cell.length_a   1.000
_cell.length_b   1.000
_cell.length_c   1.000
_cell.angle_alpha   90.00
_cell.angle_beta   90.00
_cell.angle_gamma   90.00
#
_symmetry.space_group_name_H-M   'P 1'
#
loop_
_entity.id
_entity.type
_entity.pdbx_description
1 polymer ?
#
loop_
_entity_poly.entity_id
_entity_poly.type
_entity_poly.pdbx_seq_one_letter_code
_entity_poly.pdbx_strand_id
1 'polypeptide(L)'
;AVPESIARGADMFLFARNLEEDYGFMLQGIKDGIITPERLDEAVTRILATKAALGLHRGAPELDVEKAKTIVGCAKHQQWAEECADKAITLVKEQPGVLPITPERYKKILFYTIEPAAGGEGNYKVAPACAKLRAMLEKEGFEIDDFVPQPYGEGFTTKYEEVVNNYDLILYVANLSTKSNQTVVRIEWKQPMGADCGHYMNDIPTVFVSLE
;
A
#
# COMPACT_ATOMS: atom_id res chain seq x y z
N ALA A 1 25.17 -8.99 -15.61
CA ALA A 1 24.35 -8.60 -14.43
C ALA A 1 24.36 -9.66 -13.34
N VAL A 2 24.11 -10.97 -13.65
CA VAL A 2 24.02 -12.04 -12.63
C VAL A 2 25.30 -12.19 -11.78
N PRO A 3 26.50 -12.35 -12.37
CA PRO A 3 27.73 -12.48 -11.59
C PRO A 3 28.01 -11.28 -10.69
N GLU A 4 27.77 -10.08 -11.20
CA GLU A 4 27.96 -8.84 -10.46
C GLU A 4 27.00 -8.73 -9.23
N SER A 5 25.77 -9.22 -9.36
CA SER A 5 24.83 -9.23 -8.25
C SER A 5 25.32 -10.12 -7.10
N ILE A 6 25.82 -11.30 -7.44
CA ILE A 6 26.42 -12.24 -6.44
C ILE A 6 27.69 -11.62 -5.84
N ALA A 7 28.58 -11.08 -6.66
CA ALA A 7 29.81 -10.44 -6.18
C ALA A 7 29.53 -9.27 -5.20
N ARG A 8 28.41 -8.56 -5.38
CA ARG A 8 28.00 -7.43 -4.55
C ARG A 8 27.15 -7.79 -3.35
N GLY A 9 26.98 -9.08 -3.06
CA GLY A 9 26.38 -9.55 -1.80
C GLY A 9 25.03 -10.25 -1.92
N ALA A 10 24.47 -10.45 -3.13
CA ALA A 10 23.30 -11.31 -3.29
C ALA A 10 23.70 -12.76 -3.09
N ASP A 11 23.05 -13.48 -2.17
CA ASP A 11 23.36 -14.87 -1.89
C ASP A 11 22.57 -15.84 -2.81
N MET A 12 21.42 -15.41 -3.30
CA MET A 12 20.55 -16.19 -4.18
C MET A 12 20.01 -15.31 -5.30
N PHE A 13 19.65 -15.94 -6.41
CA PHE A 13 19.03 -15.29 -7.55
C PHE A 13 17.58 -15.74 -7.71
N LEU A 14 16.64 -14.80 -7.70
CA LEU A 14 15.21 -15.07 -7.81
C LEU A 14 14.69 -14.67 -9.19
N PHE A 15 13.71 -15.43 -9.67
CA PHE A 15 13.03 -15.20 -10.93
C PHE A 15 13.97 -15.24 -12.13
N ALA A 16 14.75 -16.32 -12.22
CA ALA A 16 15.55 -16.58 -13.41
C ALA A 16 14.67 -16.52 -14.66
N ARG A 17 15.08 -15.73 -15.66
CA ARG A 17 14.42 -15.70 -16.97
C ARG A 17 14.63 -17.00 -17.73
N ASN A 18 15.82 -17.50 -17.65
CA ASN A 18 16.25 -18.80 -18.19
C ASN A 18 17.27 -19.39 -17.21
N LEU A 19 16.91 -20.47 -16.55
CA LEU A 19 17.73 -21.05 -15.50
C LEU A 19 19.09 -21.53 -16.00
N GLU A 20 19.13 -22.15 -17.19
CA GLU A 20 20.37 -22.69 -17.77
C GLU A 20 21.32 -21.55 -18.16
N GLU A 21 20.78 -20.48 -18.75
CA GLU A 21 21.56 -19.31 -19.15
C GLU A 21 22.13 -18.59 -17.92
N ASP A 22 21.28 -18.32 -16.92
CA ASP A 22 21.69 -17.62 -15.68
C ASP A 22 22.71 -18.43 -14.89
N TYR A 23 22.57 -19.77 -14.84
CA TYR A 23 23.55 -20.66 -14.27
C TYR A 23 24.88 -20.62 -15.04
N GLY A 24 24.81 -20.63 -16.38
CA GLY A 24 25.97 -20.45 -17.25
C GLY A 24 26.72 -19.15 -16.96
N PHE A 25 26.00 -18.04 -16.79
CA PHE A 25 26.60 -16.75 -16.41
C PHE A 25 27.28 -16.80 -15.05
N MET A 26 26.70 -17.49 -14.04
CA MET A 26 27.33 -17.65 -12.74
C MET A 26 28.63 -18.45 -12.84
N LEU A 27 28.61 -19.59 -13.57
CA LEU A 27 29.82 -20.39 -13.81
C LEU A 27 30.92 -19.60 -14.52
N GLN A 28 30.54 -18.80 -15.51
CA GLN A 28 31.49 -17.96 -16.21
C GLN A 28 32.05 -16.87 -15.27
N GLY A 29 31.18 -16.25 -14.44
CA GLY A 29 31.59 -15.27 -13.44
C GLY A 29 32.61 -15.81 -12.43
N ILE A 30 32.52 -17.09 -12.06
CA ILE A 30 33.54 -17.74 -11.21
C ILE A 30 34.86 -17.90 -11.99
N LYS A 31 34.81 -18.37 -13.26
CA LYS A 31 36.00 -18.51 -14.09
C LYS A 31 36.72 -17.19 -14.35
N ASP A 32 35.96 -16.11 -14.50
CA ASP A 32 36.46 -14.77 -14.74
C ASP A 32 36.92 -14.04 -13.45
N GLY A 33 36.78 -14.69 -12.29
CA GLY A 33 37.14 -14.13 -10.99
C GLY A 33 36.22 -13.00 -10.51
N ILE A 34 35.06 -12.81 -11.12
CA ILE A 34 34.05 -11.83 -10.67
C ILE A 34 33.41 -12.33 -9.37
N ILE A 35 33.06 -13.62 -9.31
CA ILE A 35 32.63 -14.28 -8.09
C ILE A 35 33.84 -15.01 -7.52
N THR A 36 34.34 -14.52 -6.38
CA THR A 36 35.49 -15.16 -5.74
C THR A 36 35.05 -16.43 -4.97
N PRO A 37 35.97 -17.40 -4.76
CA PRO A 37 35.67 -18.58 -3.93
C PRO A 37 35.15 -18.21 -2.54
N GLU A 38 35.73 -17.22 -1.90
CA GLU A 38 35.33 -16.76 -0.58
C GLU A 38 33.90 -16.20 -0.58
N ARG A 39 33.54 -15.44 -1.62
CA ARG A 39 32.17 -14.91 -1.77
C ARG A 39 31.16 -16.03 -2.04
N LEU A 40 31.54 -17.03 -2.81
CA LEU A 40 30.72 -18.21 -3.06
C LEU A 40 30.47 -19.00 -1.76
N ASP A 41 31.53 -19.27 -0.99
CA ASP A 41 31.45 -19.99 0.28
C ASP A 41 30.62 -19.23 1.31
N GLU A 42 30.71 -17.90 1.35
CA GLU A 42 29.89 -17.06 2.20
C GLU A 42 28.40 -17.18 1.85
N ALA A 43 28.04 -17.10 0.56
CA ALA A 43 26.65 -17.23 0.11
C ALA A 43 26.07 -18.62 0.43
N VAL A 44 26.82 -19.67 0.10
CA VAL A 44 26.42 -21.06 0.37
C VAL A 44 26.27 -21.31 1.87
N THR A 45 27.17 -20.77 2.68
CA THR A 45 27.10 -20.90 4.14
C THR A 45 25.83 -20.28 4.68
N ARG A 46 25.45 -19.07 4.24
CA ARG A 46 24.21 -18.41 4.68
C ARG A 46 22.96 -19.20 4.24
N ILE A 47 22.94 -19.70 3.00
CA ILE A 47 21.85 -20.52 2.50
C ILE A 47 21.69 -21.79 3.33
N LEU A 48 22.80 -22.52 3.55
CA LEU A 48 22.79 -23.77 4.31
C LEU A 48 22.46 -23.53 5.79
N ALA A 49 22.96 -22.47 6.39
CA ALA A 49 22.64 -22.10 7.77
C ALA A 49 21.15 -21.81 7.93
N THR A 50 20.55 -21.07 7.00
CA THR A 50 19.11 -20.79 7.00
C THR A 50 18.28 -22.09 6.86
N LYS A 51 18.67 -22.96 5.93
CA LYS A 51 18.02 -24.28 5.76
C LYS A 51 18.17 -25.16 7.01
N ALA A 52 19.33 -25.12 7.64
CA ALA A 52 19.59 -25.88 8.86
C ALA A 52 18.77 -25.34 10.05
N ALA A 53 18.64 -24.01 10.19
CA ALA A 53 17.81 -23.39 11.21
C ALA A 53 16.33 -23.78 11.08
N LEU A 54 15.85 -23.95 9.86
CA LEU A 54 14.51 -24.47 9.56
C LEU A 54 14.38 -25.99 9.72
N GLY A 55 15.47 -26.71 10.01
CA GLY A 55 15.47 -28.16 10.17
C GLY A 55 15.33 -28.96 8.87
N LEU A 56 15.45 -28.33 7.69
CA LEU A 56 15.20 -28.98 6.40
C LEU A 56 16.13 -30.15 6.11
N HIS A 57 17.32 -30.20 6.73
CA HIS A 57 18.26 -31.35 6.63
C HIS A 57 17.78 -32.61 7.38
N ARG A 58 16.75 -32.50 8.20
CA ARG A 58 16.14 -33.58 8.97
C ARG A 58 14.91 -34.20 8.31
N GLY A 59 14.58 -33.72 7.10
CA GLY A 59 13.35 -34.05 6.38
C GLY A 59 12.28 -32.98 6.53
N ALA A 60 11.21 -33.06 5.76
CA ALA A 60 10.09 -32.16 5.88
C ALA A 60 9.41 -32.35 7.26
N PRO A 61 9.25 -31.30 8.06
CA PRO A 61 8.49 -31.41 9.30
C PRO A 61 7.05 -31.78 8.98
N GLU A 62 6.48 -32.69 9.77
CA GLU A 62 5.04 -32.98 9.69
C GLU A 62 4.27 -31.69 10.05
N LEU A 63 3.45 -31.24 9.13
CA LEU A 63 2.69 -29.99 9.32
C LEU A 63 1.45 -30.28 10.17
N ASP A 64 1.47 -29.85 11.41
CA ASP A 64 0.30 -29.84 12.28
C ASP A 64 -0.58 -28.62 11.97
N VAL A 65 -1.63 -28.86 11.16
CA VAL A 65 -2.55 -27.83 10.71
C VAL A 65 -3.33 -27.22 11.89
N GLU A 66 -3.72 -28.03 12.88
CA GLU A 66 -4.46 -27.53 14.02
C GLU A 66 -3.58 -26.64 14.91
N LYS A 67 -2.35 -27.01 15.11
CA LYS A 67 -1.36 -26.15 15.78
C LYS A 67 -1.09 -24.86 14.98
N ALA A 68 -0.98 -24.94 13.67
CA ALA A 68 -0.78 -23.76 12.83
C ALA A 68 -1.95 -22.76 12.98
N LYS A 69 -3.19 -23.23 13.02
CA LYS A 69 -4.39 -22.39 13.25
C LYS A 69 -4.37 -21.67 14.60
N THR A 70 -3.74 -22.23 15.62
CA THR A 70 -3.63 -21.55 16.92
C THR A 70 -2.54 -20.48 16.95
N ILE A 71 -1.62 -20.51 16.00
CA ILE A 71 -0.49 -19.58 15.93
C ILE A 71 -0.79 -18.44 14.96
N VAL A 72 -1.28 -18.78 13.74
CA VAL A 72 -1.58 -17.78 12.71
C VAL A 72 -2.77 -16.92 13.14
N GLY A 73 -2.57 -15.60 13.18
CA GLY A 73 -3.60 -14.67 13.60
C GLY A 73 -3.94 -14.71 15.08
N CYS A 74 -3.08 -15.28 15.93
CA CYS A 74 -3.27 -15.27 17.39
C CYS A 74 -3.29 -13.83 17.93
N ALA A 75 -3.75 -13.64 19.17
CA ALA A 75 -3.89 -12.33 19.81
C ALA A 75 -2.59 -11.49 19.73
N LYS A 76 -1.43 -12.13 19.88
CA LYS A 76 -0.14 -11.45 19.75
C LYS A 76 0.13 -10.93 18.34
N HIS A 77 -0.25 -11.68 17.30
CA HIS A 77 -0.13 -11.22 15.91
C HIS A 77 -1.07 -10.06 15.62
N GLN A 78 -2.28 -10.08 16.17
CA GLN A 78 -3.24 -8.97 16.06
C GLN A 78 -2.72 -7.73 16.76
N GLN A 79 -2.21 -7.85 17.99
CA GLN A 79 -1.56 -6.75 18.69
C GLN A 79 -0.40 -6.15 17.89
N TRP A 80 0.46 -6.97 17.30
CA TRP A 80 1.55 -6.48 16.47
C TRP A 80 1.04 -5.74 15.22
N ALA A 81 -0.04 -6.22 14.60
CA ALA A 81 -0.65 -5.54 13.46
C ALA A 81 -1.20 -4.16 13.86
N GLU A 82 -1.86 -4.06 15.00
CA GLU A 82 -2.36 -2.79 15.56
C GLU A 82 -1.20 -1.83 15.86
N GLU A 83 -0.16 -2.31 16.58
CA GLU A 83 1.03 -1.50 16.86
C GLU A 83 1.74 -1.02 15.59
N CYS A 84 1.81 -1.86 14.55
CA CYS A 84 2.38 -1.47 13.27
C CYS A 84 1.52 -0.41 12.58
N ALA A 85 0.20 -0.56 12.59
CA ALA A 85 -0.72 0.40 12.01
C ALA A 85 -0.58 1.77 12.70
N ASP A 86 -0.59 1.80 14.02
CA ASP A 86 -0.43 3.04 14.80
C ASP A 86 0.90 3.75 14.51
N LYS A 87 1.99 2.98 14.43
CA LYS A 87 3.33 3.54 14.14
C LYS A 87 3.51 3.96 12.68
N ALA A 88 2.72 3.40 11.76
CA ALA A 88 2.78 3.72 10.34
C ALA A 88 2.10 5.06 10.00
N ILE A 89 1.18 5.53 10.85
CA ILE A 89 0.50 6.81 10.62
C ILE A 89 1.54 7.94 10.59
N THR A 90 1.63 8.62 9.45
CA THR A 90 2.62 9.66 9.22
C THR A 90 1.93 10.96 8.81
N LEU A 91 2.09 11.99 9.61
CA LEU A 91 1.64 13.33 9.26
C LEU A 91 2.68 13.99 8.36
N VAL A 92 2.39 14.06 7.06
CA VAL A 92 3.31 14.60 6.05
C VAL A 92 3.27 16.12 5.99
N LYS A 93 2.07 16.69 6.16
CA LYS A 93 1.84 18.14 6.13
C LYS A 93 0.66 18.49 7.02
N GLU A 94 0.80 19.53 7.79
CA GLU A 94 -0.26 20.08 8.62
C GLU A 94 -0.49 21.56 8.32
N GLN A 95 -1.75 21.95 8.22
CA GLN A 95 -2.16 23.34 8.31
C GLN A 95 -2.62 23.59 9.75
N PRO A 96 -2.04 24.56 10.46
CA PRO A 96 -2.38 24.82 11.85
C PRO A 96 -3.88 24.98 12.05
N GLY A 97 -4.40 24.24 13.00
CA GLY A 97 -5.78 24.34 13.40
C GLY A 97 -6.77 23.51 12.57
N VAL A 98 -6.37 22.65 11.66
CA VAL A 98 -7.27 21.70 10.97
C VAL A 98 -7.45 20.42 11.78
N LEU A 99 -6.37 19.85 12.28
CA LEU A 99 -6.40 18.65 13.12
C LEU A 99 -6.50 19.01 14.63
N PRO A 100 -7.07 18.16 15.46
CA PRO A 100 -7.80 16.95 15.11
C PRO A 100 -9.17 17.21 14.49
N ILE A 101 -9.65 16.29 13.63
CA ILE A 101 -11.03 16.31 13.17
C ILE A 101 -11.93 15.65 14.22
N THR A 102 -12.97 16.36 14.64
CA THR A 102 -13.98 15.84 15.57
C THR A 102 -15.38 16.20 15.10
N PRO A 103 -16.43 15.42 15.44
CA PRO A 103 -17.80 15.71 15.01
C PRO A 103 -18.36 17.04 15.56
N GLU A 104 -17.82 17.52 16.69
CA GLU A 104 -18.22 18.81 17.29
C GLU A 104 -17.71 19.98 16.44
N ARG A 105 -16.61 19.76 15.74
CA ARG A 105 -15.94 20.80 14.94
C ARG A 105 -16.28 20.73 13.47
N TYR A 106 -16.39 19.52 12.94
CA TYR A 106 -16.64 19.24 11.53
C TYR A 106 -17.77 18.21 11.41
N LYS A 107 -19.00 18.66 11.61
CA LYS A 107 -20.15 17.77 11.67
C LYS A 107 -20.40 17.09 10.33
N LYS A 108 -20.37 17.86 9.25
CA LYS A 108 -20.74 17.42 7.92
C LYS A 108 -19.53 17.38 6.98
N ILE A 109 -19.21 16.19 6.49
CA ILE A 109 -18.02 15.92 5.66
C ILE A 109 -18.43 15.59 4.23
N LEU A 110 -17.82 16.26 3.26
CA LEU A 110 -17.81 15.83 1.87
C LEU A 110 -16.68 14.79 1.69
N PHE A 111 -17.06 13.52 1.46
CA PHE A 111 -16.15 12.39 1.39
C PHE A 111 -15.82 12.06 -0.07
N TYR A 112 -14.56 12.22 -0.43
CA TYR A 112 -14.08 11.97 -1.77
C TYR A 112 -13.14 10.77 -1.80
N THR A 113 -13.58 9.68 -2.44
CA THR A 113 -12.74 8.48 -2.59
C THR A 113 -11.94 8.52 -3.88
N ILE A 114 -10.66 8.18 -3.79
CA ILE A 114 -9.74 8.02 -4.92
C ILE A 114 -9.31 6.55 -4.92
N GLU A 115 -9.92 5.77 -5.81
CA GLU A 115 -9.68 4.34 -5.93
C GLU A 115 -9.29 3.99 -7.37
N PRO A 116 -8.57 2.88 -7.60
CA PRO A 116 -8.29 2.42 -8.95
C PRO A 116 -9.58 2.20 -9.72
N ALA A 117 -9.61 2.58 -10.99
CA ALA A 117 -10.76 2.32 -11.85
C ALA A 117 -11.15 0.83 -11.79
N ALA A 118 -12.44 0.55 -11.64
CA ALA A 118 -12.97 -0.81 -11.65
C ALA A 118 -12.64 -1.49 -12.97
N GLY A 119 -11.70 -2.45 -12.99
CA GLY A 119 -11.24 -3.13 -14.21
C GLY A 119 -9.77 -3.54 -14.18
N GLY A 120 -9.00 -3.19 -13.15
CA GLY A 120 -7.66 -3.72 -12.94
C GLY A 120 -7.72 -5.21 -12.60
N GLU A 121 -7.06 -6.05 -13.39
CA GLU A 121 -6.93 -7.49 -13.15
C GLU A 121 -6.29 -7.78 -11.79
N GLY A 122 -7.12 -8.05 -10.82
CA GLY A 122 -6.72 -8.52 -9.51
C GLY A 122 -7.97 -8.85 -8.72
N ASN A 123 -8.24 -10.13 -8.57
CA ASN A 123 -9.41 -10.70 -7.86
C ASN A 123 -9.39 -10.46 -6.34
N TYR A 124 -8.98 -9.31 -5.88
CA TYR A 124 -9.13 -8.94 -4.47
C TYR A 124 -10.44 -8.18 -4.29
N LYS A 125 -11.52 -8.93 -4.05
CA LYS A 125 -12.73 -8.40 -3.40
C LYS A 125 -12.41 -8.08 -1.93
N VAL A 126 -11.54 -7.15 -1.70
CA VAL A 126 -11.46 -6.50 -0.40
C VAL A 126 -12.58 -5.48 -0.41
N ALA A 127 -13.42 -5.49 0.62
CA ALA A 127 -14.34 -4.37 0.82
C ALA A 127 -13.51 -3.09 0.77
N PRO A 128 -13.88 -2.09 -0.03
CA PRO A 128 -13.03 -0.94 -0.25
C PRO A 128 -12.60 -0.35 1.11
N ALA A 129 -11.30 -0.17 1.31
CA ALA A 129 -10.78 0.38 2.56
C ALA A 129 -11.41 1.75 2.86
N CYS A 130 -11.70 2.52 1.80
CA CYS A 130 -12.43 3.77 1.88
C CYS A 130 -13.83 3.60 2.48
N ALA A 131 -14.59 2.57 2.07
CA ALA A 131 -15.92 2.31 2.63
C ALA A 131 -15.87 1.92 4.12
N LYS A 132 -14.83 1.19 4.53
CA LYS A 132 -14.61 0.86 5.93
C LYS A 132 -14.31 2.11 6.76
N LEU A 133 -13.42 2.97 6.27
CA LEU A 133 -13.10 4.24 6.94
C LEU A 133 -14.34 5.12 7.05
N ARG A 134 -15.14 5.24 5.99
CA ARG A 134 -16.41 5.97 6.01
C ARG A 134 -17.33 5.46 7.12
N ALA A 135 -17.55 4.15 7.19
CA ALA A 135 -18.40 3.55 8.23
C ALA A 135 -17.87 3.78 9.66
N MET A 136 -16.55 3.80 9.84
CA MET A 136 -15.94 4.13 11.13
C MET A 136 -16.20 5.59 11.52
N LEU A 137 -16.06 6.53 10.60
CA LEU A 137 -16.34 7.95 10.84
C LEU A 137 -17.81 8.20 11.16
N GLU A 138 -18.75 7.55 10.45
CA GLU A 138 -20.17 7.63 10.77
C GLU A 138 -20.49 7.13 12.18
N LYS A 139 -19.82 6.05 12.60
CA LYS A 139 -19.96 5.51 13.96
C LYS A 139 -19.46 6.49 15.03
N GLU A 140 -18.44 7.29 14.71
CA GLU A 140 -17.95 8.36 15.59
C GLU A 140 -18.86 9.60 15.60
N GLY A 141 -19.90 9.64 14.77
CA GLY A 141 -20.92 10.68 14.78
C GLY A 141 -20.79 11.75 13.69
N PHE A 142 -19.94 11.55 12.70
CA PHE A 142 -19.88 12.41 11.52
C PHE A 142 -21.06 12.16 10.58
N GLU A 143 -21.54 13.21 9.92
CA GLU A 143 -22.47 13.13 8.80
C GLU A 143 -21.67 13.15 7.50
N ILE A 144 -21.81 12.14 6.67
CA ILE A 144 -20.94 11.94 5.50
C ILE A 144 -21.76 11.84 4.24
N ASP A 145 -21.53 12.77 3.32
CA ASP A 145 -22.02 12.70 1.96
C ASP A 145 -20.87 12.33 1.00
N ASP A 146 -21.12 11.35 0.15
CA ASP A 146 -20.16 10.96 -0.88
C ASP A 146 -20.15 11.99 -2.01
N PHE A 147 -18.95 12.34 -2.48
CA PHE A 147 -18.82 13.18 -3.66
C PHE A 147 -19.36 12.44 -4.91
N VAL A 148 -20.32 13.04 -5.57
CA VAL A 148 -20.92 12.53 -6.81
C VAL A 148 -20.49 13.45 -7.96
N PRO A 149 -19.78 12.91 -8.99
CA PRO A 149 -19.40 13.68 -10.16
C PRO A 149 -20.63 14.22 -10.90
N GLN A 150 -20.58 15.47 -11.35
CA GLN A 150 -21.64 16.04 -12.17
C GLN A 150 -21.64 15.43 -13.58
N PRO A 151 -22.81 15.20 -14.20
CA PRO A 151 -22.90 14.73 -15.56
C PRO A 151 -22.22 15.71 -16.54
N TYR A 152 -21.54 15.16 -17.53
CA TYR A 152 -20.94 15.96 -18.59
C TYR A 152 -22.03 16.71 -19.37
N GLY A 153 -21.96 18.03 -19.42
CA GLY A 153 -22.94 18.88 -20.11
C GLY A 153 -23.81 19.77 -19.22
N GLU A 154 -23.93 19.48 -17.92
CA GLU A 154 -24.69 20.30 -16.95
C GLU A 154 -23.81 21.22 -16.10
N GLY A 155 -22.65 21.63 -16.65
CA GLY A 155 -21.62 22.31 -15.88
C GLY A 155 -20.84 21.30 -15.04
N PHE A 156 -19.76 20.78 -15.57
CA PHE A 156 -18.92 19.74 -14.95
C PHE A 156 -18.08 20.24 -13.76
N THR A 157 -18.46 21.35 -13.19
CA THR A 157 -17.87 21.88 -11.95
C THR A 157 -18.88 21.80 -10.84
N THR A 158 -18.54 21.17 -9.74
CA THR A 158 -19.30 21.31 -8.49
C THR A 158 -19.33 22.78 -8.15
N LYS A 159 -20.51 23.33 -7.89
CA LYS A 159 -20.63 24.73 -7.56
C LYS A 159 -19.90 25.01 -6.25
N TYR A 160 -18.91 25.87 -6.31
CA TYR A 160 -18.11 26.29 -5.15
C TYR A 160 -18.97 26.62 -3.92
N GLU A 161 -19.98 27.44 -4.11
CA GLU A 161 -20.89 27.88 -3.05
C GLU A 161 -21.70 26.75 -2.42
N GLU A 162 -22.04 25.73 -3.20
CA GLU A 162 -22.74 24.54 -2.67
C GLU A 162 -21.85 23.74 -1.73
N VAL A 163 -20.56 23.61 -2.03
CA VAL A 163 -19.64 22.89 -1.16
C VAL A 163 -19.35 23.69 0.11
N VAL A 164 -18.94 24.94 -0.04
CA VAL A 164 -18.53 25.79 1.10
C VAL A 164 -19.67 26.04 2.08
N ASN A 165 -20.91 26.14 1.59
CA ASN A 165 -22.08 26.39 2.44
C ASN A 165 -22.70 25.15 3.06
N ASN A 166 -22.42 23.94 2.54
CA ASN A 166 -23.08 22.71 2.98
C ASN A 166 -22.16 21.77 3.77
N TYR A 167 -20.85 21.97 3.73
CA TYR A 167 -19.89 21.08 4.39
C TYR A 167 -18.92 21.83 5.28
N ASP A 168 -18.51 21.21 6.37
CA ASP A 168 -17.53 21.76 7.30
C ASP A 168 -16.09 21.32 6.95
N LEU A 169 -15.96 20.20 6.23
CA LEU A 169 -14.69 19.60 5.88
C LEU A 169 -14.80 18.83 4.55
N ILE A 170 -13.75 18.87 3.75
CA ILE A 170 -13.55 17.93 2.63
C ILE A 170 -12.53 16.89 3.06
N LEU A 171 -12.88 15.63 2.94
CA LEU A 171 -11.98 14.51 3.23
C LEU A 171 -11.71 13.69 1.97
N TYR A 172 -10.52 13.85 1.41
CA TYR A 172 -10.03 13.00 0.33
C TYR A 172 -9.40 11.74 0.91
N VAL A 173 -9.82 10.60 0.45
CA VAL A 173 -9.28 9.29 0.87
C VAL A 173 -8.79 8.54 -0.35
N ALA A 174 -7.48 8.40 -0.45
CA ALA A 174 -6.82 7.69 -1.53
C ALA A 174 -6.46 6.26 -1.10
N ASN A 175 -6.93 5.29 -1.85
CA ASN A 175 -6.57 3.88 -1.73
C ASN A 175 -5.93 3.44 -3.05
N LEU A 176 -4.71 3.91 -3.28
CA LEU A 176 -3.97 3.71 -4.52
C LEU A 176 -2.64 3.03 -4.21
N SER A 177 -2.45 1.82 -4.71
CA SER A 177 -1.18 1.12 -4.64
C SER A 177 -0.58 0.89 -6.02
N THR A 178 0.75 0.83 -6.06
CA THR A 178 1.45 0.39 -7.26
C THR A 178 1.31 -1.12 -7.41
N LYS A 179 0.94 -1.57 -8.61
CA LYS A 179 0.98 -3.00 -8.95
C LYS A 179 2.43 -3.45 -9.18
N SER A 180 2.63 -4.76 -9.15
CA SER A 180 3.91 -5.34 -9.54
C SER A 180 4.35 -4.79 -10.91
N ASN A 181 5.61 -4.38 -11.01
CA ASN A 181 6.21 -3.72 -12.19
C ASN A 181 5.65 -2.33 -12.55
N GLN A 182 4.82 -1.75 -11.69
CA GLN A 182 4.35 -0.38 -11.85
C GLN A 182 5.15 0.54 -10.92
N THR A 183 5.81 1.54 -11.49
CA THR A 183 6.66 2.47 -10.74
C THR A 183 5.96 3.75 -10.33
N VAL A 184 4.80 4.04 -10.92
CA VAL A 184 4.04 5.27 -10.70
C VAL A 184 2.56 4.97 -10.67
N VAL A 185 1.87 5.56 -9.71
CA VAL A 185 0.41 5.65 -9.67
C VAL A 185 0.03 7.12 -9.81
N ARG A 186 -0.95 7.40 -10.65
CA ARG A 186 -1.52 8.74 -10.81
C ARG A 186 -2.91 8.79 -10.18
N ILE A 187 -3.22 9.91 -9.57
CA ILE A 187 -4.59 10.22 -9.14
C ILE A 187 -5.42 10.48 -10.39
N GLU A 188 -6.49 9.71 -10.56
CA GLU A 188 -7.52 9.94 -11.57
C GLU A 188 -8.70 10.62 -10.91
N TRP A 189 -8.90 11.89 -11.23
CA TRP A 189 -10.01 12.66 -10.70
C TRP A 189 -11.32 12.23 -11.35
N LYS A 190 -12.41 12.27 -10.58
CA LYS A 190 -13.72 11.81 -11.06
C LYS A 190 -14.36 12.75 -12.08
N GLN A 191 -13.97 14.03 -12.08
CA GLN A 191 -14.45 15.00 -13.04
C GLN A 191 -13.38 15.34 -14.10
N PRO A 192 -13.79 15.66 -15.34
CA PRO A 192 -12.87 16.08 -16.38
C PRO A 192 -11.99 17.25 -15.97
N MET A 193 -10.73 17.25 -16.41
CA MET A 193 -9.75 18.29 -16.15
C MET A 193 -9.46 18.56 -14.67
N GLY A 194 -9.81 17.64 -13.77
CA GLY A 194 -9.62 17.79 -12.33
C GLY A 194 -10.49 18.92 -11.73
N ALA A 195 -11.66 19.16 -12.33
CA ALA A 195 -12.57 20.20 -11.87
C ALA A 195 -13.12 19.97 -10.45
N ASP A 196 -12.98 18.77 -9.95
CA ASP A 196 -13.35 18.33 -8.60
C ASP A 196 -12.22 18.46 -7.55
N CYS A 197 -11.00 18.83 -7.97
CA CYS A 197 -9.88 18.98 -7.03
C CYS A 197 -9.61 20.43 -6.58
N GLY A 198 -10.55 21.31 -6.76
CA GLY A 198 -10.31 22.49 -6.77
C GLY A 198 -10.15 23.70 -5.96
N HIS A 199 -10.85 24.70 -6.43
CA HIS A 199 -10.77 26.06 -5.97
C HIS A 199 -11.38 26.29 -4.57
N TYR A 200 -12.12 25.34 -4.04
CA TYR A 200 -12.67 25.40 -2.67
C TYR A 200 -11.73 24.81 -1.60
N MET A 201 -10.60 24.24 -1.98
CA MET A 201 -9.62 23.72 -1.02
C MET A 201 -9.00 24.76 -0.11
N ASN A 202 -9.06 26.04 -0.47
CA ASN A 202 -8.52 27.14 0.34
C ASN A 202 -9.53 27.72 1.32
N ASP A 203 -10.82 27.58 1.03
CA ASP A 203 -11.90 28.25 1.77
C ASP A 203 -12.67 27.31 2.69
N ILE A 204 -12.44 26.00 2.55
CA ILE A 204 -12.97 24.99 3.43
C ILE A 204 -11.82 24.08 3.93
N PRO A 205 -11.78 23.73 5.21
CA PRO A 205 -10.79 22.79 5.72
C PRO A 205 -10.76 21.51 4.91
N THR A 206 -9.58 21.09 4.51
CA THR A 206 -9.40 19.92 3.66
C THR A 206 -8.34 19.00 4.24
N VAL A 207 -8.67 17.72 4.34
CA VAL A 207 -7.76 16.67 4.77
C VAL A 207 -7.59 15.65 3.66
N PHE A 208 -6.36 15.22 3.42
CA PHE A 208 -6.03 14.15 2.49
C PHE A 208 -5.43 12.99 3.24
N VAL A 209 -6.02 11.81 3.10
CA VAL A 209 -5.56 10.55 3.70
C VAL A 209 -5.13 9.60 2.59
N SER A 210 -3.90 9.13 2.65
CA SER A 210 -3.46 7.98 1.85
C SER A 210 -3.48 6.73 2.72
N LEU A 211 -4.14 5.68 2.27
CA LEU A 211 -4.27 4.41 2.99
C LEU A 211 -3.12 3.44 2.67
N GLU A 212 -2.31 3.76 1.66
CA GLU A 212 -1.11 3.01 1.25
C GLU A 212 0.05 3.96 0.91
#